data_39da19008dda0f0feeff153f2f1dc550
#
_entry.id   39da19008dda0f0feeff153f2f1dc550
#
_cell.length_a   1.000
_cell.length_b   1.000
_cell.length_c   1.000
_cell.angle_alpha   90.00
_cell.angle_beta   90.00
_cell.angle_gamma   90.00
#
_symmetry.space_group_name_H-M   'P 1'
#
loop_
_entity.id
_entity.type
_entity.pdbx_description
1 polymer ?
#
loop_
_entity_poly.entity_id
_entity_poly.type
_entity_poly.pdbx_seq_one_letter_code
_entity_poly.pdbx_strand_id
1 'polypeptide(L)'
;MSPMKEYVARQSEARLDRFAFELGRGCKSTDAHTVHDLRVSIRRYESCVDAFNGFFPPRPVRKFDKRLREILKPAGSVRDRDIALQLASEAGLTPDTPLVRVLSKQRQELVKSFQEDVKRM
;
A
#
# COMPACT_ATOMS: atom_id res chain seq x y z
N MET A 1 -15.77 -14.51 26.14
CA MET A 1 -14.69 -13.67 25.58
C MET A 1 -14.71 -12.31 26.25
N SER A 2 -13.55 -11.72 26.52
CA SER A 2 -13.50 -10.41 27.16
C SER A 2 -13.95 -9.31 26.18
N PRO A 3 -14.55 -8.20 26.68
CA PRO A 3 -14.90 -7.08 25.83
C PRO A 3 -13.74 -6.51 25.04
N MET A 4 -12.53 -6.51 25.61
CA MET A 4 -11.33 -6.05 24.92
C MET A 4 -10.96 -6.96 23.75
N LYS A 5 -11.03 -8.28 23.93
CA LYS A 5 -10.76 -9.23 22.82
C LYS A 5 -11.76 -9.06 21.69
N GLU A 6 -13.02 -8.86 22.00
CA GLU A 6 -14.07 -8.58 21.01
C GLU A 6 -13.80 -7.28 20.24
N TYR A 7 -13.40 -6.24 20.96
CA TYR A 7 -13.06 -4.95 20.36
C TYR A 7 -11.87 -5.10 19.39
N VAL A 8 -10.79 -5.75 19.83
CA VAL A 8 -9.60 -5.96 19.00
C VAL A 8 -9.94 -6.80 17.76
N ALA A 9 -10.74 -7.85 17.92
CA ALA A 9 -11.16 -8.69 16.80
C ALA A 9 -11.94 -7.89 15.76
N ARG A 10 -12.88 -7.05 16.20
CA ARG A 10 -13.66 -6.20 15.28
C ARG A 10 -12.79 -5.17 14.57
N GLN A 11 -11.85 -4.53 15.29
CA GLN A 11 -10.97 -3.53 14.71
C GLN A 11 -10.02 -4.17 13.68
N SER A 12 -9.41 -5.31 14.01
CA SER A 12 -8.51 -5.99 13.08
C SER A 12 -9.25 -6.52 11.87
N GLU A 13 -10.45 -7.06 12.04
CA GLU A 13 -11.28 -7.53 10.94
C GLU A 13 -11.66 -6.38 9.98
N ALA A 14 -12.07 -5.25 10.53
CA ALA A 14 -12.40 -4.07 9.72
C ALA A 14 -11.20 -3.58 8.90
N ARG A 15 -10.00 -3.55 9.51
CA ARG A 15 -8.78 -3.15 8.80
C ARG A 15 -8.39 -4.17 7.73
N LEU A 16 -8.55 -5.45 8.02
CA LEU A 16 -8.27 -6.52 7.08
C LEU A 16 -9.22 -6.50 5.88
N ASP A 17 -10.51 -6.29 6.13
CA ASP A 17 -11.52 -6.16 5.09
C ASP A 17 -11.20 -4.98 4.17
N ARG A 18 -10.80 -3.86 4.74
CA ARG A 18 -10.42 -2.68 3.97
C ARG A 18 -9.17 -2.95 3.12
N PHE A 19 -8.16 -3.61 3.69
CA PHE A 19 -6.97 -4.01 2.96
C PHE A 19 -7.32 -4.94 1.79
N ALA A 20 -8.15 -5.97 2.03
CA ALA A 20 -8.57 -6.90 0.99
C ALA A 20 -9.29 -6.19 -0.15
N PHE A 21 -10.16 -5.23 0.17
CA PHE A 21 -10.85 -4.41 -0.82
C PHE A 21 -9.86 -3.58 -1.65
N GLU A 22 -8.92 -2.90 -1.00
CA GLU A 22 -7.93 -2.08 -1.69
C GLU A 22 -6.95 -2.93 -2.50
N LEU A 23 -6.61 -4.12 -2.02
CA LEU A 23 -5.78 -5.07 -2.77
C LEU A 23 -6.48 -5.49 -4.06
N GLY A 24 -7.78 -5.79 -3.99
CA GLY A 24 -8.58 -6.11 -5.17
C GLY A 24 -8.61 -4.97 -6.18
N ARG A 25 -8.72 -3.74 -5.72
CA ARG A 25 -8.63 -2.56 -6.59
C ARG A 25 -7.24 -2.45 -7.24
N GLY A 26 -6.18 -2.71 -6.48
CA GLY A 26 -4.80 -2.67 -6.96
C GLY A 26 -4.49 -3.71 -8.04
N CYS A 27 -5.22 -4.82 -8.06
CA CYS A 27 -5.12 -5.81 -9.13
C CYS A 27 -5.70 -5.30 -10.46
N LYS A 28 -6.64 -4.36 -10.41
CA LYS A 28 -7.36 -3.86 -11.57
C LYS A 28 -6.87 -2.50 -12.05
N SER A 29 -6.31 -1.70 -11.15
CA SER A 29 -5.89 -0.34 -11.43
C SER A 29 -4.60 -0.02 -10.70
N THR A 30 -3.74 0.76 -11.35
CA THR A 30 -2.47 1.24 -10.79
C THR A 30 -2.41 2.76 -10.80
N ASP A 31 -3.56 3.44 -10.87
CA ASP A 31 -3.55 4.89 -10.77
C ASP A 31 -3.06 5.35 -9.39
N ALA A 32 -2.63 6.62 -9.31
CA ALA A 32 -2.02 7.18 -8.10
C ALA A 32 -2.93 7.06 -6.88
N HIS A 33 -4.22 7.26 -7.06
CA HIS A 33 -5.20 7.22 -5.98
C HIS A 33 -5.35 5.79 -5.43
N THR A 34 -5.44 4.80 -6.31
CA THR A 34 -5.57 3.38 -5.93
C THR A 34 -4.33 2.91 -5.17
N VAL A 35 -3.13 3.24 -5.63
CA VAL A 35 -1.88 2.89 -4.96
C VAL A 35 -1.80 3.55 -3.59
N HIS A 36 -2.18 4.82 -3.50
CA HIS A 36 -2.21 5.56 -2.23
C HIS A 36 -3.16 4.91 -1.23
N ASP A 37 -4.38 4.58 -1.65
CA ASP A 37 -5.39 3.96 -0.78
C ASP A 37 -4.94 2.60 -0.27
N LEU A 38 -4.28 1.80 -1.11
CA LEU A 38 -3.73 0.52 -0.70
C LEU A 38 -2.65 0.70 0.38
N ARG A 39 -1.73 1.65 0.20
CA ARG A 39 -0.70 1.94 1.19
C ARG A 39 -1.30 2.38 2.52
N VAL A 40 -2.31 3.25 2.47
CA VAL A 40 -3.00 3.72 3.68
C VAL A 40 -3.66 2.55 4.41
N SER A 41 -4.33 1.66 3.68
CA SER A 41 -4.99 0.50 4.29
C SER A 41 -4.01 -0.44 4.97
N ILE A 42 -2.83 -0.67 4.37
CA ILE A 42 -1.76 -1.48 4.96
C ILE A 42 -1.23 -0.82 6.23
N ARG A 43 -0.95 0.48 6.19
CA ARG A 43 -0.45 1.22 7.36
C ARG A 43 -1.43 1.20 8.52
N ARG A 44 -2.71 1.35 8.23
CA ARG A 44 -3.76 1.29 9.26
C ARG A 44 -3.85 -0.10 9.89
N TYR A 45 -3.73 -1.16 9.08
CA TYR A 45 -3.70 -2.52 9.61
C TYR A 45 -2.48 -2.74 10.49
N GLU A 46 -1.28 -2.34 10.04
CA GLU A 46 -0.05 -2.45 10.83
C GLU A 46 -0.16 -1.70 12.16
N SER A 47 -0.71 -0.49 12.15
CA SER A 47 -0.90 0.30 13.38
C SER A 47 -1.86 -0.39 14.34
N CYS A 48 -2.91 -1.01 13.85
CA CYS A 48 -3.86 -1.77 14.67
C CYS A 48 -3.16 -2.97 15.33
N VAL A 49 -2.38 -3.73 14.57
CA VAL A 49 -1.65 -4.89 15.10
C VAL A 49 -0.61 -4.44 16.14
N ASP A 50 0.12 -3.36 15.87
CA ASP A 50 1.11 -2.84 16.82
C ASP A 50 0.47 -2.37 18.13
N ALA A 51 -0.68 -1.69 18.03
CA ALA A 51 -1.39 -1.19 19.20
C ALA A 51 -1.93 -2.34 20.08
N PHE A 52 -2.28 -3.47 19.48
CA PHE A 52 -2.89 -4.59 20.16
C PHE A 52 -2.07 -5.88 20.04
N ASN A 53 -0.73 -5.77 20.00
CA ASN A 53 0.15 -6.89 19.70
C ASN A 53 0.00 -8.08 20.67
N GLY A 54 -0.35 -7.84 21.92
CA GLY A 54 -0.57 -8.89 22.93
C GLY A 54 -1.76 -9.80 22.63
N PHE A 55 -2.63 -9.42 21.70
CA PHE A 55 -3.81 -10.18 21.33
C PHE A 55 -3.62 -11.04 20.08
N PHE A 56 -2.44 -10.97 19.45
CA PHE A 56 -2.16 -11.69 18.20
C PHE A 56 -1.04 -12.72 18.39
N PRO A 57 -1.14 -13.90 17.73
CA PRO A 57 -0.06 -14.89 17.77
C PRO A 57 1.17 -14.35 17.01
N PRO A 58 2.39 -14.40 17.63
CA PRO A 58 3.57 -13.71 17.05
C PRO A 58 4.03 -14.23 15.69
N ARG A 59 4.05 -15.55 15.49
CA ARG A 59 4.58 -16.15 14.26
C ARG A 59 3.73 -15.87 13.03
N PRO A 60 2.40 -16.13 13.04
CA PRO A 60 1.56 -15.78 11.88
C PRO A 60 1.57 -14.30 11.57
N VAL A 61 1.58 -13.44 12.59
CA VAL A 61 1.62 -11.99 12.41
C VAL A 61 2.91 -11.55 11.72
N ARG A 62 4.09 -12.04 12.17
CA ARG A 62 5.36 -11.72 11.54
C ARG A 62 5.42 -12.15 10.08
N LYS A 63 4.89 -13.33 9.79
CA LYS A 63 4.85 -13.86 8.43
C LYS A 63 3.95 -13.00 7.53
N PHE A 64 2.81 -12.58 8.05
CA PHE A 64 1.90 -11.71 7.34
C PHE A 64 2.49 -10.31 7.14
N ASP A 65 3.13 -9.74 8.17
CA ASP A 65 3.82 -8.45 8.08
C ASP A 65 4.90 -8.46 7.00
N LYS A 66 5.65 -9.55 6.89
CA LYS A 66 6.67 -9.69 5.85
C LYS A 66 6.03 -9.61 4.46
N ARG A 67 4.90 -10.29 4.26
CA ARG A 67 4.15 -10.22 3.00
C ARG A 67 3.64 -8.81 2.71
N LEU A 68 3.12 -8.13 3.72
CA LEU A 68 2.65 -6.74 3.58
C LEU A 68 3.79 -5.81 3.16
N ARG A 69 4.99 -5.98 3.72
CA ARG A 69 6.16 -5.19 3.35
C ARG A 69 6.60 -5.43 1.93
N GLU A 70 6.45 -6.63 1.41
CA GLU A 70 6.76 -6.97 0.02
C GLU A 70 5.87 -6.19 -0.96
N ILE A 71 4.66 -5.84 -0.56
CA ILE A 71 3.74 -4.98 -1.34
C ILE A 71 4.01 -3.51 -1.06
N LEU A 72 4.19 -3.16 0.20
CA LEU A 72 4.33 -1.77 0.64
C LEU A 72 5.56 -1.10 0.02
N LYS A 73 6.66 -1.82 -0.13
CA LYS A 73 7.90 -1.29 -0.71
C LYS A 73 7.71 -0.86 -2.18
N PRO A 74 7.25 -1.73 -3.09
CA PRO A 74 7.02 -1.29 -4.48
C PRO A 74 5.90 -0.26 -4.59
N ALA A 75 4.85 -0.36 -3.78
CA ALA A 75 3.79 0.65 -3.73
C ALA A 75 4.34 2.01 -3.32
N GLY A 76 5.26 2.04 -2.36
CA GLY A 76 5.95 3.26 -1.94
C GLY A 76 6.78 3.88 -3.04
N SER A 77 7.49 3.06 -3.81
CA SER A 77 8.28 3.53 -4.94
C SER A 77 7.41 4.15 -6.04
N VAL A 78 6.25 3.55 -6.33
CA VAL A 78 5.28 4.13 -7.26
C VAL A 78 4.74 5.44 -6.70
N ARG A 79 4.37 5.47 -5.43
CA ARG A 79 3.85 6.69 -4.78
C ARG A 79 4.84 7.85 -4.84
N ASP A 80 6.12 7.57 -4.62
CA ASP A 80 7.17 8.59 -4.69
C ASP A 80 7.24 9.23 -6.07
N ARG A 81 7.11 8.43 -7.14
CA ARG A 81 7.10 8.95 -8.51
C ARG A 81 5.83 9.75 -8.80
N ASP A 82 4.71 9.32 -8.28
CA ASP A 82 3.45 10.06 -8.43
C ASP A 82 3.52 11.44 -7.77
N ILE A 83 4.11 11.52 -6.57
CA ILE A 83 4.32 12.79 -5.86
C ILE A 83 5.28 13.67 -6.67
N ALA A 84 6.39 13.11 -7.14
CA ALA A 84 7.36 13.88 -7.95
C ALA A 84 6.75 14.41 -9.24
N LEU A 85 5.92 13.59 -9.92
CA LEU A 85 5.21 14.01 -11.14
C LEU A 85 4.19 15.10 -10.85
N GLN A 86 3.49 15.01 -9.73
CA GLN A 86 2.54 16.04 -9.31
C GLN A 86 3.25 17.36 -9.03
N LEU A 87 4.37 17.32 -8.30
CA LEU A 87 5.17 18.52 -8.02
C LEU A 87 5.74 19.16 -9.29
N ALA A 88 6.19 18.32 -10.23
CA ALA A 88 6.69 18.79 -11.52
C ALA A 88 5.58 19.51 -12.31
N SER A 89 4.38 18.94 -12.32
CA SER A 89 3.22 19.54 -12.97
C SER A 89 2.85 20.88 -12.34
N GLU A 90 2.83 20.93 -11.00
CA GLU A 90 2.54 22.17 -10.27
C GLU A 90 3.59 23.25 -10.51
N ALA A 91 4.84 22.86 -10.77
CA ALA A 91 5.93 23.77 -11.14
C ALA A 91 5.89 24.21 -12.61
N GLY A 92 4.91 23.73 -13.38
CA GLY A 92 4.72 24.11 -14.77
C GLY A 92 5.56 23.31 -15.77
N LEU A 93 6.17 22.20 -15.35
CA LEU A 93 6.92 21.35 -16.27
C LEU A 93 5.96 20.58 -17.18
N THR A 94 6.24 20.61 -18.48
CA THR A 94 5.43 19.89 -19.47
C THR A 94 5.81 18.41 -19.53
N PRO A 95 4.93 17.54 -20.09
CA PRO A 95 5.26 16.13 -20.27
C PRO A 95 6.51 15.85 -21.12
N ASP A 96 6.91 16.80 -21.96
CA ASP A 96 8.09 16.67 -22.83
C ASP A 96 9.41 16.97 -22.13
N THR A 97 9.36 17.50 -20.91
CA THR A 97 10.56 17.81 -20.13
C THR A 97 11.33 16.51 -19.83
N PRO A 98 12.67 16.50 -19.97
CA PRO A 98 13.45 15.27 -19.68
C PRO A 98 13.20 14.69 -18.31
N LEU A 99 13.09 15.51 -17.27
CA LEU A 99 12.79 15.06 -15.91
C LEU A 99 11.46 14.30 -15.86
N VAL A 100 10.40 14.84 -16.45
CA VAL A 100 9.07 14.22 -16.46
C VAL A 100 9.10 12.91 -17.24
N ARG A 101 9.83 12.85 -18.35
CA ARG A 101 9.98 11.60 -19.12
C ARG A 101 10.66 10.50 -18.31
N VAL A 102 11.73 10.84 -17.60
CA VAL A 102 12.45 9.88 -16.74
C VAL A 102 11.55 9.37 -15.63
N LEU A 103 10.85 10.28 -14.93
CA LEU A 103 9.94 9.90 -13.84
C LEU A 103 8.80 9.01 -14.34
N SER A 104 8.22 9.34 -15.50
CA SER A 104 7.13 8.56 -16.09
C SER A 104 7.58 7.16 -16.47
N LYS A 105 8.78 7.03 -17.04
CA LYS A 105 9.35 5.73 -17.40
C LYS A 105 9.63 4.88 -16.16
N GLN A 106 10.23 5.49 -15.13
CA GLN A 106 10.48 4.82 -13.86
C GLN A 106 9.18 4.33 -13.24
N ARG A 107 8.15 5.17 -13.26
CA ARG A 107 6.83 4.78 -12.75
C ARG A 107 6.28 3.57 -13.47
N GLN A 108 6.34 3.54 -14.80
CA GLN A 108 5.86 2.40 -15.59
C GLN A 108 6.55 1.09 -15.21
N GLU A 109 7.87 1.13 -15.02
CA GLU A 109 8.65 -0.06 -14.62
C GLU A 109 8.28 -0.51 -13.20
N LEU A 110 8.13 0.43 -12.27
CA LEU A 110 7.76 0.15 -10.89
C LEU A 110 6.33 -0.39 -10.77
N VAL A 111 5.42 0.09 -11.61
CA VAL A 111 4.04 -0.39 -11.67
C VAL A 111 3.99 -1.86 -12.07
N LYS A 112 4.80 -2.28 -13.04
CA LYS A 112 4.87 -3.70 -13.43
C LYS A 112 5.29 -4.58 -12.26
N SER A 113 6.33 -4.19 -11.54
CA SER A 113 6.80 -4.91 -10.36
C SER A 113 5.72 -4.93 -9.26
N PHE A 114 5.08 -3.81 -9.02
CA PHE A 114 3.99 -3.69 -8.04
C PHE A 114 2.83 -4.62 -8.38
N GLN A 115 2.37 -4.64 -9.64
CA GLN A 115 1.26 -5.51 -10.06
C GLN A 115 1.60 -7.00 -9.91
N GLU A 116 2.83 -7.38 -10.21
CA GLU A 116 3.29 -8.76 -10.02
C GLU A 116 3.22 -9.16 -8.55
N ASP A 117 3.66 -8.28 -7.65
CA ASP A 117 3.65 -8.54 -6.21
C ASP A 117 2.23 -8.63 -5.68
N VAL A 118 1.34 -7.74 -6.11
CA VAL A 118 -0.08 -7.74 -5.71
C VAL A 118 -0.77 -9.04 -6.15
N LYS A 119 -0.51 -9.50 -7.36
CA LYS A 119 -1.12 -10.72 -7.91
C LYS A 119 -0.66 -11.99 -7.21
N ARG A 120 0.52 -11.97 -6.57
CA ARG A 120 1.02 -13.12 -5.79
C ARG A 120 0.34 -13.25 -4.43
N MET A 121 -0.30 -12.22 -3.97
CA MET A 121 -1.08 -12.27 -2.74
C MET A 121 -2.43 -12.93 -3.03
#